data_c64893ff38808437a45e8a5a2bb66d84
#
_entry.id   c64893ff38808437a45e8a5a2bb66d84
#
_cell.length_a   1.000
_cell.length_b   1.000
_cell.length_c   1.000
_cell.angle_alpha   90.00
_cell.angle_beta   90.00
_cell.angle_gamma   90.00
#
_symmetry.space_group_name_H-M   'P 1'
#
loop_
_entity.id
_entity.type
_entity.pdbx_description
1 polymer ?
#
loop_
_entity_poly.entity_id
_entity_poly.type
_entity_poly.pdbx_seq_one_letter_code
_entity_poly.pdbx_strand_id
1 'polypeptide(L)'
;MVRVSISGAGGGAWDVHADGGSMSVVAAGRDAPDIWIRQSIADLRVALGAEDADLPVLLPAGVSVNDVLVAEASDVDLVKQISGRLAFEIEGKRRRRWILDVGFGKAGVSAGRPRTTVRIDGATFEGVRAGTVAPMQVLLDGRLKVEGDRALAMQLLLLVGSRLGRR
;
A
#
# COMPACT_ATOMS: atom_id res chain seq x y z
N MET A 1 -7.69 -6.89 -11.95
CA MET A 1 -8.71 -6.14 -11.21
C MET A 1 -8.22 -5.86 -9.79
N VAL A 2 -8.36 -4.64 -9.31
CA VAL A 2 -8.02 -4.24 -7.93
C VAL A 2 -9.31 -3.92 -7.19
N ARG A 3 -9.53 -4.54 -6.03
CA ARG A 3 -10.63 -4.19 -5.12
C ARG A 3 -10.15 -3.25 -4.04
N VAL A 4 -10.85 -2.14 -3.84
CA VAL A 4 -10.64 -1.20 -2.75
C VAL A 4 -11.81 -1.30 -1.80
N SER A 5 -11.56 -1.60 -0.53
CA SER A 5 -12.57 -1.70 0.52
C SER A 5 -12.26 -0.71 1.63
N ILE A 6 -13.17 0.23 1.87
CA ILE A 6 -13.06 1.25 2.89
C ILE A 6 -14.07 0.93 3.99
N SER A 7 -13.60 0.67 5.19
CA SER A 7 -14.44 0.39 6.35
C SER A 7 -14.79 1.66 7.12
N GLY A 8 -15.95 1.66 7.79
CA GLY A 8 -16.45 2.78 8.59
C GLY A 8 -17.66 3.46 7.96
N ALA A 9 -18.19 4.48 8.64
CA ALA A 9 -19.36 5.22 8.17
C ALA A 9 -19.08 5.94 6.85
N GLY A 10 -19.90 5.69 5.84
CA GLY A 10 -19.70 6.19 4.47
C GLY A 10 -18.68 5.39 3.65
N GLY A 11 -18.17 4.29 4.17
CA GLY A 11 -17.31 3.35 3.45
C GLY A 11 -18.07 2.51 2.43
N GLY A 12 -17.34 1.63 1.75
CA GLY A 12 -17.87 0.75 0.72
C GLY A 12 -16.77 -0.10 0.10
N ALA A 13 -17.11 -0.81 -0.96
CA ALA A 13 -16.14 -1.58 -1.73
C ALA A 13 -16.34 -1.34 -3.23
N TRP A 14 -15.25 -1.18 -3.95
CA TRP A 14 -15.23 -0.88 -5.38
C TRP A 14 -14.18 -1.72 -6.08
N ASP A 15 -14.50 -2.12 -7.30
CA ASP A 15 -13.59 -2.79 -8.22
C ASP A 15 -13.06 -1.78 -9.24
N VAL A 16 -11.74 -1.69 -9.31
CA VAL A 16 -11.01 -0.86 -10.27
C VAL A 16 -10.49 -1.77 -11.37
N HIS A 17 -10.93 -1.53 -12.58
CA HIS A 17 -10.49 -2.22 -13.77
C HIS A 17 -9.60 -1.29 -14.60
N ALA A 18 -8.45 -1.76 -15.01
CA ALA A 18 -7.58 -1.07 -15.96
C ALA A 18 -7.46 -1.94 -17.22
N ASP A 19 -7.81 -1.37 -18.37
CA ASP A 19 -7.75 -2.05 -19.67
C ASP A 19 -7.41 -1.04 -20.76
N GLY A 20 -6.39 -1.37 -21.57
CA GLY A 20 -6.03 -0.61 -22.76
C GLY A 20 -5.80 0.89 -22.56
N GLY A 21 -5.34 1.32 -21.39
CA GLY A 21 -5.14 2.73 -21.03
C GLY A 21 -6.39 3.43 -20.50
N SER A 22 -7.50 2.73 -20.34
CA SER A 22 -8.71 3.20 -19.68
C SER A 22 -8.82 2.63 -18.25
N MET A 23 -9.47 3.37 -17.36
CA MET A 23 -9.75 2.93 -16.01
C MET A 23 -11.24 3.10 -15.72
N SER A 24 -11.86 2.09 -15.14
CA SER A 24 -13.25 2.15 -14.69
C SER A 24 -13.35 1.72 -13.23
N VAL A 25 -14.27 2.35 -12.50
CA VAL A 25 -14.55 2.06 -11.10
C VAL A 25 -16.02 1.69 -10.98
N VAL A 26 -16.30 0.52 -10.46
CA VAL A 26 -17.67 0.00 -10.27
C VAL A 26 -17.84 -0.49 -8.84
N ALA A 27 -19.08 -0.66 -8.38
CA ALA A 27 -19.33 -1.30 -7.09
C ALA A 27 -18.75 -2.73 -7.11
N ALA A 28 -18.17 -3.15 -5.97
CA ALA A 28 -17.52 -4.46 -5.88
C ALA A 28 -18.49 -5.61 -6.21
N GLY A 29 -18.05 -6.44 -7.14
CA GLY A 29 -18.77 -7.63 -7.59
C GLY A 29 -18.45 -8.87 -6.76
N ARG A 30 -18.80 -10.04 -7.32
CA ARG A 30 -18.56 -11.36 -6.71
C ARG A 30 -17.20 -11.94 -7.09
N ASP A 31 -16.57 -11.43 -8.15
CA ASP A 31 -15.31 -11.95 -8.65
C ASP A 31 -14.17 -11.69 -7.67
N ALA A 32 -13.26 -12.64 -7.58
CA ALA A 32 -12.07 -12.47 -6.74
C ALA A 32 -11.11 -11.47 -7.38
N PRO A 33 -10.66 -10.43 -6.65
CA PRO A 33 -9.68 -9.49 -7.17
C PRO A 33 -8.28 -10.09 -7.23
N ASP A 34 -7.42 -9.56 -8.10
CA ASP A 34 -5.98 -9.89 -8.12
C ASP A 34 -5.27 -9.22 -6.93
N ILE A 35 -5.72 -7.99 -6.58
CA ILE A 35 -5.24 -7.22 -5.44
C ILE A 35 -6.44 -6.74 -4.64
N TRP A 36 -6.35 -6.84 -3.33
CA TRP A 36 -7.34 -6.29 -2.43
C TRP A 36 -6.72 -5.30 -1.46
N ILE A 37 -7.05 -4.03 -1.60
CA ILE A 37 -6.67 -2.94 -0.69
C ILE A 37 -7.77 -2.74 0.32
N ARG A 38 -7.43 -2.76 1.61
CA ARG A 38 -8.36 -2.54 2.73
C ARG A 38 -7.84 -1.42 3.60
N GLN A 39 -8.70 -0.49 3.91
CA GLN A 39 -8.36 0.66 4.73
C GLN A 39 -9.57 1.13 5.53
N SER A 40 -9.36 1.77 6.68
CA SER A 40 -10.45 2.49 7.35
C SER A 40 -10.66 3.86 6.69
N ILE A 41 -11.86 4.41 6.83
CA ILE A 41 -12.15 5.78 6.36
C ILE A 41 -11.25 6.80 7.09
N ALA A 42 -10.89 6.53 8.35
CA ALA A 42 -9.99 7.38 9.11
C ALA A 42 -8.57 7.37 8.52
N ASP A 43 -8.04 6.16 8.22
CA ASP A 43 -6.72 6.03 7.60
C ASP A 43 -6.69 6.63 6.18
N LEU A 44 -7.78 6.46 5.41
CA LEU A 44 -7.89 7.06 4.09
C LEU A 44 -7.85 8.60 4.15
N ARG A 45 -8.56 9.22 5.09
CA ARG A 45 -8.55 10.67 5.27
C ARG A 45 -7.14 11.18 5.59
N VAL A 46 -6.43 10.49 6.46
CA VAL A 46 -5.03 10.80 6.77
C VAL A 46 -4.15 10.68 5.52
N ALA A 47 -4.31 9.61 4.75
CA ALA A 47 -3.57 9.38 3.52
C ALA A 47 -3.77 10.49 2.47
N LEU A 48 -4.98 11.07 2.44
CA LEU A 48 -5.33 12.17 1.55
C LEU A 48 -4.99 13.57 2.12
N GLY A 49 -4.40 13.63 3.31
CA GLY A 49 -4.02 14.90 3.94
C GLY A 49 -5.21 15.71 4.48
N ALA A 50 -6.37 15.06 4.67
CA ALA A 50 -7.61 15.77 5.04
C ALA A 50 -7.68 16.19 6.52
N GLU A 51 -6.93 15.55 7.42
CA GLU A 51 -6.89 15.91 8.85
C GLU A 51 -5.60 15.39 9.51
N ASP A 52 -5.02 16.21 10.41
CA ASP A 52 -3.87 15.93 11.29
C ASP A 52 -2.48 15.91 10.62
N ALA A 53 -1.78 17.03 10.76
CA ALA A 53 -0.37 17.22 10.37
C ALA A 53 0.65 16.26 11.03
N ASP A 54 0.19 15.31 11.85
CA ASP A 54 1.04 14.39 12.61
C ASP A 54 1.34 13.06 11.89
N LEU A 55 0.66 12.79 10.76
CA LEU A 55 0.94 11.63 9.92
C LEU A 55 1.29 12.09 8.50
N PRO A 56 2.30 11.47 7.89
CA PRO A 56 2.74 11.86 6.55
C PRO A 56 1.66 11.61 5.51
N VAL A 57 1.49 12.55 4.60
CA VAL A 57 0.71 12.34 3.38
C VAL A 57 1.38 11.22 2.59
N LEU A 58 0.65 10.17 2.25
CA LEU A 58 1.21 8.97 1.60
C LEU A 58 1.73 9.23 0.19
N LEU A 59 1.16 10.21 -0.48
CA LEU A 59 1.63 10.57 -1.81
C LEU A 59 2.79 11.56 -1.70
N PRO A 60 3.92 11.32 -2.36
CA PRO A 60 4.99 12.29 -2.45
C PRO A 60 4.47 13.63 -2.98
N ALA A 61 5.04 14.75 -2.52
CA ALA A 61 4.71 16.05 -3.07
C ALA A 61 4.93 16.05 -4.59
N GLY A 62 3.91 16.44 -5.35
CA GLY A 62 3.96 16.42 -6.82
C GLY A 62 3.62 15.09 -7.48
N VAL A 63 3.29 14.06 -6.72
CA VAL A 63 2.75 12.79 -7.26
C VAL A 63 1.24 12.84 -7.21
N SER A 64 0.61 12.72 -8.37
CA SER A 64 -0.84 12.58 -8.46
C SER A 64 -1.26 11.11 -8.23
N VAL A 65 -2.53 10.91 -7.88
CA VAL A 65 -3.12 9.56 -7.85
C VAL A 65 -2.93 8.85 -9.19
N ASN A 66 -2.97 9.59 -10.29
CA ASN A 66 -2.75 9.06 -11.63
C ASN A 66 -1.32 8.50 -11.80
N ASP A 67 -0.29 9.16 -11.26
CA ASP A 67 1.10 8.69 -11.35
C ASP A 67 1.32 7.37 -10.59
N VAL A 68 0.53 7.12 -9.55
CA VAL A 68 0.55 5.86 -8.79
C VAL A 68 -0.22 4.76 -9.52
N LEU A 69 -1.26 5.13 -10.26
CA LEU A 69 -2.14 4.20 -10.96
C LEU A 69 -1.63 3.80 -12.35
N VAL A 70 -0.67 4.54 -12.91
CA VAL A 70 0.00 4.14 -14.16
C VAL A 70 0.98 3.00 -13.86
N ALA A 71 0.47 1.78 -13.90
CA ALA A 71 1.30 0.58 -13.84
C ALA A 71 1.84 0.27 -15.26
N GLU A 72 3.16 0.14 -15.38
CA GLU A 72 3.74 -0.46 -16.59
C GLU A 72 3.35 -1.94 -16.68
N ALA A 73 3.27 -2.51 -17.88
CA ALA A 73 2.93 -3.92 -18.05
C ALA A 73 3.87 -4.86 -17.26
N SER A 74 5.15 -4.52 -17.17
CA SER A 74 6.16 -5.23 -16.37
C SER A 74 5.82 -5.29 -14.88
N ASP A 75 5.20 -4.25 -14.34
CA ASP A 75 4.82 -4.20 -12.93
C ASP A 75 3.59 -5.06 -12.65
N VAL A 76 2.66 -5.13 -13.60
CA VAL A 76 1.48 -6.00 -13.51
C VAL A 76 1.91 -7.46 -13.43
N ASP A 77 2.89 -7.86 -14.25
CA ASP A 77 3.40 -9.24 -14.25
C ASP A 77 4.17 -9.57 -12.96
N LEU A 78 4.92 -8.63 -12.42
CA LEU A 78 5.58 -8.79 -11.12
C LEU A 78 4.54 -8.92 -9.98
N VAL A 79 3.52 -8.08 -9.97
CA VAL A 79 2.46 -8.13 -8.96
C VAL A 79 1.67 -9.43 -9.04
N LYS A 80 1.42 -9.98 -10.23
CA LYS A 80 0.75 -11.29 -10.40
C LYS A 80 1.53 -12.47 -9.81
N GLN A 81 2.85 -12.34 -9.68
CA GLN A 81 3.70 -13.37 -9.05
C GLN A 81 3.69 -13.30 -7.52
N ILE A 82 3.21 -12.17 -6.95
CA ILE A 82 3.12 -11.98 -5.51
C ILE A 82 1.84 -12.67 -5.01
N SER A 83 1.97 -13.43 -3.92
CA SER A 83 0.82 -14.06 -3.27
C SER A 83 0.97 -13.96 -1.76
N GLY A 84 -0.06 -13.42 -1.10
CA GLY A 84 -0.07 -13.26 0.34
C GLY A 84 -0.79 -12.00 0.78
N ARG A 85 -0.78 -11.74 2.10
CA ARG A 85 -1.41 -10.58 2.70
C ARG A 85 -0.46 -9.87 3.63
N LEU A 86 -0.33 -8.57 3.46
CA LEU A 86 0.57 -7.71 4.21
C LEU A 86 -0.20 -6.52 4.78
N ALA A 87 0.05 -6.22 6.06
CA ALA A 87 -0.32 -4.94 6.66
C ALA A 87 0.91 -4.03 6.70
N PHE A 88 0.80 -2.85 6.14
CA PHE A 88 1.80 -1.80 6.27
C PHE A 88 1.32 -0.80 7.32
N GLU A 89 2.12 -0.63 8.38
CA GLU A 89 1.79 0.24 9.52
C GLU A 89 2.81 1.38 9.62
N ILE A 90 2.33 2.61 9.61
CA ILE A 90 3.14 3.80 9.93
C ILE A 90 2.80 4.26 11.32
N GLU A 91 3.81 4.33 12.19
CA GLU A 91 3.65 4.82 13.56
C GLU A 91 3.88 6.33 13.60
N GLY A 92 2.82 7.09 13.85
CA GLY A 92 2.85 8.54 14.04
C GLY A 92 3.08 8.93 15.49
N LYS A 93 3.05 10.25 15.76
CA LYS A 93 3.10 10.80 17.11
C LYS A 93 1.92 10.32 17.95
N ARG A 94 2.08 10.27 19.29
CA ARG A 94 1.05 9.85 20.26
C ARG A 94 0.52 8.44 20.04
N ARG A 95 1.36 7.52 19.50
CA ARG A 95 0.99 6.12 19.20
C ARG A 95 -0.17 5.97 18.20
N ARG A 96 -0.47 7.00 17.43
CA ARG A 96 -1.38 6.85 16.28
C ARG A 96 -0.74 5.96 15.25
N ARG A 97 -1.52 5.08 14.66
CA ARG A 97 -1.08 4.19 13.58
C ARG A 97 -1.95 4.44 12.37
N TRP A 98 -1.29 4.51 11.25
CA TRP A 98 -1.95 4.42 9.96
C TRP A 98 -1.71 3.03 9.39
N ILE A 99 -2.76 2.39 8.88
CA ILE A 99 -2.70 1.01 8.43
C ILE A 99 -3.22 0.91 6.99
N LEU A 100 -2.41 0.29 6.14
CA LEU A 100 -2.79 -0.16 4.81
C LEU A 100 -2.67 -1.68 4.75
N ASP A 101 -3.78 -2.36 4.54
CA ASP A 101 -3.82 -3.82 4.40
C ASP A 101 -4.00 -4.18 2.93
N VAL A 102 -3.04 -4.93 2.38
CA VAL A 102 -3.04 -5.33 0.97
C VAL A 102 -2.94 -6.84 0.85
N GLY A 103 -3.85 -7.42 0.08
CA GLY A 103 -3.83 -8.81 -0.30
C GLY A 103 -3.48 -8.99 -1.77
N PHE A 104 -2.65 -9.95 -2.10
CA PHE A 104 -2.20 -10.30 -3.45
C PHE A 104 -2.55 -11.75 -3.76
N GLY A 105 -3.09 -11.99 -4.94
CA GLY A 105 -3.47 -13.30 -5.43
C GLY A 105 -4.50 -14.01 -4.53
N LYS A 106 -4.82 -15.26 -4.84
CA LYS A 106 -5.85 -16.03 -4.12
C LYS A 106 -5.61 -16.16 -2.62
N ALA A 107 -4.35 -16.30 -2.19
CA ALA A 107 -4.01 -16.43 -0.78
C ALA A 107 -4.16 -15.12 0.00
N GLY A 108 -3.94 -13.98 -0.65
CA GLY A 108 -4.02 -12.67 -0.02
C GLY A 108 -5.42 -12.08 0.05
N VAL A 109 -6.32 -12.53 -0.82
CA VAL A 109 -7.71 -12.04 -0.85
C VAL A 109 -8.65 -12.80 0.06
N SER A 110 -8.20 -13.88 0.71
CA SER A 110 -9.00 -14.61 1.69
C SER A 110 -9.24 -13.79 2.96
N ALA A 111 -10.36 -14.06 3.64
CA ALA A 111 -10.65 -13.45 4.93
C ALA A 111 -9.63 -13.90 5.99
N GLY A 112 -9.30 -13.03 6.95
CA GLY A 112 -8.39 -13.35 8.04
C GLY A 112 -7.45 -12.18 8.37
N ARG A 113 -6.57 -12.39 9.36
CA ARG A 113 -5.52 -11.41 9.70
C ARG A 113 -4.38 -11.47 8.70
N PRO A 114 -3.71 -10.35 8.39
CA PRO A 114 -2.49 -10.37 7.59
C PRO A 114 -1.44 -11.24 8.29
N ARG A 115 -0.76 -12.10 7.52
CA ARG A 115 0.32 -12.93 8.05
C ARG A 115 1.63 -12.19 8.14
N THR A 116 1.75 -11.07 7.45
CA THR A 116 2.95 -10.25 7.39
C THR A 116 2.59 -8.83 7.78
N THR A 117 3.34 -8.24 8.70
CA THR A 117 3.21 -6.85 9.09
C THR A 117 4.55 -6.15 8.90
N VAL A 118 4.53 -5.03 8.19
CA VAL A 118 5.69 -4.14 8.02
C VAL A 118 5.41 -2.86 8.77
N ARG A 119 6.26 -2.52 9.74
CA ARG A 119 6.15 -1.30 10.56
C ARG A 119 7.31 -0.37 10.33
N ILE A 120 6.99 0.91 10.23
CA ILE A 120 7.95 2.00 10.10
C ILE A 120 7.46 3.19 10.92
N ASP A 121 8.37 3.94 11.55
CA ASP A 121 8.01 5.21 12.16
C ASP A 121 7.81 6.32 11.12
N GLY A 122 6.99 7.33 11.46
CA GLY A 122 6.61 8.38 10.52
C GLY A 122 7.78 9.21 10.02
N ALA A 123 8.81 9.47 10.84
CA ALA A 123 9.96 10.27 10.43
C ALA A 123 10.82 9.50 9.40
N THR A 124 11.03 8.21 9.65
CA THR A 124 11.72 7.33 8.70
C THR A 124 10.95 7.18 7.40
N PHE A 125 9.62 7.02 7.48
CA PHE A 125 8.75 6.96 6.30
C PHE A 125 8.85 8.25 5.47
N GLU A 126 8.84 9.43 6.10
CA GLU A 126 9.03 10.71 5.41
C GLU A 126 10.39 10.80 4.71
N GLY A 127 11.46 10.33 5.35
CA GLY A 127 12.78 10.27 4.71
C GLY A 127 12.79 9.38 3.47
N VAL A 128 12.11 8.23 3.51
CA VAL A 128 11.97 7.35 2.34
C VAL A 128 11.13 8.03 1.25
N ARG A 129 10.00 8.63 1.62
CA ARG A 129 9.11 9.34 0.69
C ARG A 129 9.80 10.52 0.01
N ALA A 130 10.61 11.27 0.75
CA ALA A 130 11.40 12.40 0.23
C ALA A 130 12.64 11.95 -0.57
N GLY A 131 12.94 10.66 -0.63
CA GLY A 131 14.13 10.13 -1.30
C GLY A 131 15.44 10.40 -0.55
N THR A 132 15.38 10.91 0.69
CA THR A 132 16.57 11.20 1.52
C THR A 132 17.12 9.95 2.21
N VAL A 133 16.33 8.89 2.29
CA VAL A 133 16.72 7.60 2.87
C VAL A 133 16.30 6.48 1.92
N ALA A 134 17.23 5.61 1.56
CA ALA A 134 16.93 4.47 0.70
C ALA A 134 16.10 3.42 1.45
N PRO A 135 15.02 2.86 0.86
CA PRO A 135 14.18 1.85 1.51
C PRO A 135 14.96 0.65 2.01
N MET A 136 15.96 0.20 1.24
CA MET A 136 16.81 -0.93 1.61
C MET A 136 17.66 -0.63 2.85
N GLN A 137 18.14 0.61 2.99
CA GLN A 137 18.90 1.02 4.17
C GLN A 137 18.05 0.99 5.43
N VAL A 138 16.80 1.43 5.35
CA VAL A 138 15.83 1.39 6.46
C VAL A 138 15.64 -0.03 6.97
N LEU A 139 15.58 -1.00 6.07
CA LEU A 139 15.50 -2.42 6.42
C LEU A 139 16.78 -2.92 7.10
N LEU A 140 17.95 -2.62 6.54
CA LEU A 140 19.25 -3.05 7.07
C LEU A 140 19.54 -2.44 8.45
N ASP A 141 19.15 -1.19 8.65
CA ASP A 141 19.28 -0.48 9.93
C ASP A 141 18.25 -0.93 11.00
N GLY A 142 17.34 -1.86 10.65
CA GLY A 142 16.29 -2.36 11.55
C GLY A 142 15.21 -1.33 11.89
N ARG A 143 15.15 -0.19 11.19
CA ARG A 143 14.09 0.82 11.33
C ARG A 143 12.79 0.38 10.68
N LEU A 144 12.86 -0.53 9.72
CA LEU A 144 11.72 -1.25 9.16
C LEU A 144 11.59 -2.59 9.87
N LYS A 145 10.53 -2.77 10.64
CA LYS A 145 10.27 -4.02 11.36
C LYS A 145 9.34 -4.89 10.52
N VAL A 146 9.78 -6.12 10.25
CA VAL A 146 8.99 -7.11 9.50
C VAL A 146 8.67 -8.27 10.42
N GLU A 147 7.37 -8.53 10.62
CA GLU A 147 6.85 -9.68 11.34
C GLU A 147 6.10 -10.59 10.35
N GLY A 148 6.38 -11.88 10.36
CA GLY A 148 5.76 -12.86 9.47
C GLY A 148 6.60 -13.22 8.26
N ASP A 149 6.00 -13.25 7.07
CA ASP A 149 6.66 -13.65 5.83
C ASP A 149 7.61 -12.54 5.31
N ARG A 150 8.89 -12.72 5.60
CA ARG A 150 9.94 -11.79 5.17
C ARG A 150 10.15 -11.80 3.65
N ALA A 151 9.90 -12.94 2.99
CA ALA A 151 10.07 -13.02 1.55
C ALA A 151 9.03 -12.14 0.83
N LEU A 152 7.77 -12.18 1.27
CA LEU A 152 6.71 -11.30 0.77
C LEU A 152 7.06 -9.82 0.97
N ALA A 153 7.53 -9.45 2.18
CA ALA A 153 7.93 -8.07 2.47
C ALA A 153 9.07 -7.61 1.57
N MET A 154 10.08 -8.46 1.35
CA MET A 154 11.22 -8.16 0.46
C MET A 154 10.80 -7.98 -1.00
N GLN A 155 9.94 -8.84 -1.52
CA GLN A 155 9.41 -8.72 -2.89
C GLN A 155 8.72 -7.36 -3.10
N LEU A 156 7.89 -6.94 -2.14
CA LEU A 156 7.21 -5.65 -2.20
C LEU A 156 8.16 -4.45 -2.06
N LEU A 157 9.17 -4.54 -1.18
CA LEU A 157 10.18 -3.49 -1.05
C LEU A 157 10.99 -3.31 -2.33
N LEU A 158 11.35 -4.39 -3.01
CA LEU A 158 12.05 -4.34 -4.29
C LEU A 158 11.17 -3.71 -5.38
N LEU A 159 9.88 -4.05 -5.42
CA LEU A 159 8.92 -3.46 -6.35
C LEU A 159 8.79 -1.94 -6.14
N VAL A 160 8.61 -1.50 -4.89
CA VAL A 160 8.51 -0.07 -4.55
C VAL A 160 9.83 0.65 -4.77
N GLY A 161 10.96 0.06 -4.36
CA GLY A 161 12.29 0.64 -4.50
C GLY A 161 12.70 0.84 -5.96
N SER A 162 12.35 -0.09 -6.86
CA SER A 162 12.62 0.04 -8.29
C SER A 162 11.88 1.21 -8.95
N ARG A 163 10.73 1.62 -8.39
CA ARG A 163 9.95 2.77 -8.88
C ARG A 163 10.47 4.10 -8.34
N LEU A 164 10.83 4.15 -7.06
CA LEU A 164 11.37 5.37 -6.46
C LEU A 164 12.76 5.75 -7.01
N GLY A 165 13.54 4.77 -7.45
CA GLY A 165 14.88 4.98 -8.02
C GLY A 165 14.92 5.34 -9.52
N ARG A 166 13.79 5.33 -10.22
CA ARG A 166 13.71 5.70 -11.66
C ARG A 166 13.32 7.16 -11.93
N ARG A 167 13.33 8.00 -10.90
CA ARG A 167 13.01 9.45 -11.02
C ARG A 167 14.24 10.31 -10.94
#